data_3f81de31278e1632c4cd8f3d9c2103b8
#
_entry.id   3f81de31278e1632c4cd8f3d9c2103b8
#
_cell.length_a   1.000
_cell.length_b   1.000
_cell.length_c   1.000
_cell.angle_alpha   90.00
_cell.angle_beta   90.00
_cell.angle_gamma   90.00
#
_symmetry.space_group_name_H-M   'P 1'
#
loop_
_entity.id
_entity.type
_entity.pdbx_description
1 polymer ?
#
loop_
_entity_poly.entity_id
_entity_poly.type
_entity_poly.pdbx_seq_one_letter_code
_entity_poly.pdbx_strand_id
1 'polypeptide(L)'
;MLKVTEENYKYRTSPFLLRNQFAGNGMFQIPVVPKFKACEDDFTDLRLIGFDKTRLENSNYLDRIVHFFLYDYTFEPGWKNPDTDLEKLKRYKAILTPDFSMYTEMAPVMQLYNTFRNRWCGAYYASKGIRVIPSVSWGNENTFEFCFDGIEKGSTVAVSTYMVSGHGNHKDQKEFFLKGYNEMISRFEPETIICYNEPFPEMQGNIVFVDYDLSSWRHMNDDPYVPSKYAKYICGEKSRSADCAIIVKTGHVIRDDVFAKGMGSAYGGKWKPSPNKPQDERFLGKPG
;
A
#
# COMPACT_ATOMS: atom_id res chain seq x y z
N MET A 1 -0.09 40.01 -22.12
CA MET A 1 -0.90 39.62 -20.95
C MET A 1 -1.99 38.69 -21.44
N LEU A 2 -1.92 37.37 -21.10
CA LEU A 2 -2.98 36.43 -21.47
C LEU A 2 -4.28 36.82 -20.77
N LYS A 3 -5.37 36.97 -21.53
CA LYS A 3 -6.70 37.18 -20.93
C LYS A 3 -7.04 35.94 -20.07
N VAL A 4 -7.27 36.17 -18.78
CA VAL A 4 -7.74 35.13 -17.89
C VAL A 4 -9.23 34.90 -18.22
N THR A 5 -9.51 33.77 -18.89
CA THR A 5 -10.90 33.31 -19.10
C THR A 5 -11.43 32.65 -17.84
N GLU A 6 -12.76 32.52 -17.71
CA GLU A 6 -13.40 31.81 -16.60
C GLU A 6 -12.92 30.34 -16.52
N GLU A 7 -12.75 29.67 -17.65
CA GLU A 7 -12.22 28.32 -17.74
C GLU A 7 -10.80 28.21 -17.23
N ASN A 8 -9.93 29.16 -17.62
CA ASN A 8 -8.56 29.23 -17.14
C ASN A 8 -8.50 29.48 -15.63
N TYR A 9 -9.40 30.30 -15.09
CA TYR A 9 -9.48 30.53 -13.66
C TYR A 9 -9.90 29.28 -12.92
N LYS A 10 -10.97 28.59 -13.35
CA LYS A 10 -11.43 27.32 -12.77
C LYS A 10 -10.34 26.25 -12.79
N TYR A 11 -9.62 26.12 -13.91
CA TYR A 11 -8.51 25.18 -14.00
C TYR A 11 -7.39 25.52 -13.01
N ARG A 12 -6.95 26.77 -12.98
CA ARG A 12 -5.82 27.22 -12.14
C ARG A 12 -6.12 27.18 -10.65
N THR A 13 -7.38 27.26 -10.26
CA THR A 13 -7.85 27.18 -8.86
C THR A 13 -8.43 25.81 -8.52
N SER A 14 -8.39 24.87 -9.46
CA SER A 14 -8.91 23.52 -9.24
C SER A 14 -8.21 22.83 -8.07
N PRO A 15 -8.96 22.27 -7.11
CA PRO A 15 -8.39 21.51 -6.01
C PRO A 15 -7.52 20.35 -6.49
N PHE A 16 -7.83 19.78 -7.66
CA PHE A 16 -7.09 18.67 -8.24
C PHE A 16 -5.79 19.09 -8.93
N LEU A 17 -5.65 20.35 -9.30
CA LEU A 17 -4.38 20.92 -9.74
C LEU A 17 -3.50 21.30 -8.55
N LEU A 18 -4.06 22.06 -7.60
CA LEU A 18 -3.31 22.64 -6.48
C LEU A 18 -2.99 21.61 -5.38
N ARG A 19 -3.88 20.66 -5.15
CA ARG A 19 -3.73 19.59 -4.14
C ARG A 19 -3.40 20.12 -2.73
N ASN A 20 -3.87 21.31 -2.38
CA ASN A 20 -3.54 22.04 -1.14
C ASN A 20 -4.72 22.14 -0.16
N GLN A 21 -5.75 21.28 -0.29
CA GLN A 21 -6.96 21.37 0.54
C GLN A 21 -6.79 20.78 1.94
N PHE A 22 -5.72 20.05 2.21
CA PHE A 22 -5.50 19.35 3.48
C PHE A 22 -4.31 19.95 4.22
N ALA A 23 -4.38 19.93 5.56
CA ALA A 23 -3.24 20.29 6.40
C ALA A 23 -2.06 19.35 6.08
N GLY A 24 -0.90 19.94 5.91
CA GLY A 24 0.34 19.21 5.61
C GLY A 24 1.25 19.08 6.82
N ASN A 25 2.11 18.08 6.79
CA ASN A 25 3.16 17.85 7.77
C ASN A 25 4.54 17.87 7.09
N GLY A 26 5.56 18.23 7.85
CA GLY A 26 6.94 18.28 7.37
C GLY A 26 7.23 19.42 6.40
N MET A 27 8.48 19.46 5.92
CA MET A 27 8.96 20.50 5.01
C MET A 27 8.20 20.49 3.67
N PHE A 28 7.77 19.31 3.23
CA PHE A 28 7.09 19.12 1.95
C PHE A 28 5.57 19.24 2.03
N GLN A 29 5.02 19.61 3.20
CA GLN A 29 3.60 19.76 3.41
C GLN A 29 2.80 18.52 2.95
N ILE A 30 3.30 17.35 3.33
CA ILE A 30 2.64 16.07 3.04
C ILE A 30 1.29 16.02 3.78
N PRO A 31 0.15 15.82 3.08
CA PRO A 31 -1.16 15.80 3.70
C PRO A 31 -1.27 14.78 4.83
N VAL A 32 -1.93 15.17 5.93
CA VAL A 32 -2.15 14.27 7.06
C VAL A 32 -3.37 13.40 6.78
N VAL A 33 -3.18 12.08 6.82
CA VAL A 33 -4.27 11.12 6.79
C VAL A 33 -4.84 11.03 8.19
N PRO A 34 -6.15 11.29 8.40
CA PRO A 34 -6.75 11.20 9.72
C PRO A 34 -6.57 9.81 10.35
N LYS A 35 -6.30 9.78 11.65
CA LYS A 35 -6.13 8.54 12.41
C LYS A 35 -7.36 7.65 12.24
N PHE A 36 -7.14 6.39 11.86
CA PHE A 36 -8.19 5.40 11.73
C PHE A 36 -8.79 5.09 13.11
N LYS A 37 -10.10 5.21 13.24
CA LYS A 37 -10.81 4.84 14.46
C LYS A 37 -11.21 3.38 14.34
N ALA A 38 -10.43 2.49 14.96
CA ALA A 38 -10.71 1.07 14.98
C ALA A 38 -11.93 0.76 15.84
N CYS A 39 -12.76 -0.18 15.39
CA CYS A 39 -13.78 -0.85 16.16
C CYS A 39 -13.25 -2.23 16.59
N GLU A 40 -13.83 -2.81 17.63
CA GLU A 40 -13.37 -4.07 18.23
C GLU A 40 -13.22 -5.22 17.20
N ASP A 41 -14.15 -5.29 16.25
CA ASP A 41 -14.19 -6.36 15.23
C ASP A 41 -13.47 -6.02 13.92
N ASP A 42 -12.80 -4.87 13.83
CA ASP A 42 -12.24 -4.44 12.54
C ASP A 42 -11.17 -5.39 12.01
N PHE A 43 -10.42 -5.99 12.90
CA PHE A 43 -9.29 -6.86 12.55
C PHE A 43 -9.55 -8.35 12.81
N THR A 44 -10.73 -8.68 13.33
CA THR A 44 -11.17 -10.07 13.48
C THR A 44 -11.48 -10.63 12.09
N ASP A 45 -10.85 -11.76 11.76
CA ASP A 45 -10.98 -12.40 10.44
C ASP A 45 -10.77 -11.45 9.25
N LEU A 46 -9.84 -10.50 9.42
CA LEU A 46 -9.56 -9.47 8.42
C LEU A 46 -9.23 -10.09 7.07
N ARG A 47 -9.95 -9.64 6.05
CA ARG A 47 -9.68 -9.97 4.65
C ARG A 47 -9.48 -8.70 3.85
N LEU A 48 -8.59 -8.76 2.89
CA LEU A 48 -8.38 -7.70 1.92
C LEU A 48 -9.00 -8.06 0.57
N ILE A 49 -9.22 -7.04 -0.23
CA ILE A 49 -9.61 -7.16 -1.63
C ILE A 49 -8.81 -6.16 -2.47
N GLY A 50 -8.24 -6.61 -3.58
CA GLY A 50 -7.53 -5.71 -4.48
C GLY A 50 -8.45 -4.65 -5.10
N PHE A 51 -7.97 -3.42 -5.20
CA PHE A 51 -8.74 -2.34 -5.85
C PHE A 51 -9.21 -2.72 -7.26
N ASP A 52 -8.40 -3.48 -8.01
CA ASP A 52 -8.74 -3.99 -9.35
C ASP A 52 -9.92 -4.97 -9.37
N LYS A 53 -10.28 -5.54 -8.21
CA LYS A 53 -11.43 -6.45 -8.04
C LYS A 53 -12.67 -5.76 -7.47
N THR A 54 -12.54 -4.51 -7.05
CA THR A 54 -13.71 -3.76 -6.55
C THR A 54 -14.67 -3.44 -7.69
N ARG A 55 -15.97 -3.61 -7.44
CA ARG A 55 -17.05 -3.27 -8.38
C ARG A 55 -18.19 -2.62 -7.62
N LEU A 56 -18.92 -1.75 -8.30
CA LEU A 56 -20.12 -1.12 -7.71
C LEU A 56 -21.21 -2.16 -7.41
N GLU A 57 -21.27 -3.23 -8.20
CA GLU A 57 -22.27 -4.29 -8.12
C GLU A 57 -21.92 -5.36 -7.08
N ASN A 58 -20.69 -5.36 -6.52
CA ASN A 58 -20.30 -6.35 -5.53
C ASN A 58 -21.23 -6.31 -4.32
N SER A 59 -21.74 -7.48 -3.92
CA SER A 59 -22.55 -7.65 -2.70
C SER A 59 -21.85 -8.53 -1.64
N ASN A 60 -20.90 -9.37 -2.05
CA ASN A 60 -20.34 -10.45 -1.22
C ASN A 60 -19.03 -10.12 -0.53
N TYR A 61 -18.41 -8.97 -0.81
CA TYR A 61 -17.05 -8.65 -0.34
C TYR A 61 -16.98 -7.30 0.36
N LEU A 62 -18.10 -6.78 0.81
CA LEU A 62 -18.21 -5.43 1.39
C LEU A 62 -17.62 -5.36 2.81
N ASP A 63 -17.47 -6.50 3.46
CA ASP A 63 -16.80 -6.69 4.74
C ASP A 63 -15.26 -6.62 4.66
N ARG A 64 -14.71 -6.55 3.44
CA ARG A 64 -13.27 -6.51 3.21
C ARG A 64 -12.73 -5.08 3.22
N ILE A 65 -11.43 -4.97 3.51
CA ILE A 65 -10.67 -3.72 3.33
C ILE A 65 -10.03 -3.73 1.95
N VAL A 66 -10.21 -2.65 1.19
CA VAL A 66 -9.62 -2.52 -0.14
C VAL A 66 -8.14 -2.19 -0.02
N HIS A 67 -7.28 -2.96 -0.68
CA HIS A 67 -5.85 -2.69 -0.75
C HIS A 67 -5.41 -2.24 -2.15
N PHE A 68 -4.27 -1.55 -2.19
CA PHE A 68 -3.64 -1.05 -3.41
C PHE A 68 -2.21 -1.59 -3.58
N PHE A 69 -1.87 -2.72 -2.97
CA PHE A 69 -0.62 -3.44 -3.22
C PHE A 69 -0.69 -4.12 -4.60
N LEU A 70 -0.71 -3.28 -5.63
CA LEU A 70 -0.92 -3.60 -7.03
C LEU A 70 0.02 -2.74 -7.89
N TYR A 71 0.02 -2.94 -9.19
CA TYR A 71 0.74 -2.05 -10.08
C TYR A 71 0.10 -0.65 -10.14
N ASP A 72 0.90 0.39 -10.11
CA ASP A 72 0.46 1.80 -10.08
C ASP A 72 -0.55 2.14 -11.18
N TYR A 73 -0.35 1.62 -12.40
CA TYR A 73 -1.25 1.88 -13.52
C TYR A 73 -2.70 1.44 -13.27
N THR A 74 -2.91 0.52 -12.35
CA THR A 74 -4.23 -0.01 -11.99
C THR A 74 -5.09 1.04 -11.29
N PHE A 75 -4.47 1.90 -10.49
CA PHE A 75 -5.16 2.93 -9.69
C PHE A 75 -4.73 4.37 -10.01
N GLU A 76 -3.82 4.57 -10.96
CA GLU A 76 -3.44 5.89 -11.45
C GLU A 76 -4.65 6.74 -11.93
N PRO A 77 -5.70 6.17 -12.57
CA PRO A 77 -6.91 6.92 -12.88
C PRO A 77 -7.59 7.53 -11.66
N GLY A 78 -7.59 6.84 -10.52
CA GLY A 78 -8.14 7.35 -9.25
C GLY A 78 -7.37 8.54 -8.71
N TRP A 79 -6.05 8.63 -8.92
CA TRP A 79 -5.28 9.84 -8.64
C TRP A 79 -5.69 11.00 -9.55
N LYS A 80 -5.89 10.77 -10.84
CA LYS A 80 -6.27 11.80 -11.81
C LYS A 80 -7.67 12.34 -11.57
N ASN A 81 -8.62 11.44 -11.24
CA ASN A 81 -10.00 11.79 -10.95
C ASN A 81 -10.53 10.94 -9.78
N PRO A 82 -10.26 11.34 -8.53
CA PRO A 82 -10.58 10.54 -7.35
C PRO A 82 -12.09 10.41 -7.10
N ASP A 83 -12.92 11.27 -7.68
CA ASP A 83 -14.38 11.18 -7.55
C ASP A 83 -14.97 9.96 -8.25
N THR A 84 -14.30 9.45 -9.28
CA THR A 84 -14.81 8.32 -10.08
C THR A 84 -15.03 7.06 -9.25
N ASP A 85 -14.20 6.85 -8.22
CA ASP A 85 -14.24 5.63 -7.43
C ASP A 85 -14.97 5.78 -6.09
N LEU A 86 -15.45 6.98 -5.74
CA LEU A 86 -16.02 7.27 -4.42
C LEU A 86 -17.19 6.35 -4.06
N GLU A 87 -18.18 6.27 -4.93
CA GLU A 87 -19.41 5.49 -4.64
C GLU A 87 -19.12 4.00 -4.53
N LYS A 88 -18.16 3.51 -5.28
CA LYS A 88 -17.68 2.14 -5.21
C LYS A 88 -16.93 1.88 -3.89
N LEU A 89 -16.00 2.75 -3.53
CA LEU A 89 -15.15 2.57 -2.35
C LEU A 89 -15.91 2.75 -1.03
N LYS A 90 -16.88 3.61 -0.97
CA LYS A 90 -17.76 3.81 0.20
C LYS A 90 -18.49 2.55 0.66
N ARG A 91 -18.65 1.58 -0.23
CA ARG A 91 -19.38 0.35 0.08
C ARG A 91 -18.58 -0.66 0.89
N TYR A 92 -17.24 -0.55 0.88
CA TYR A 92 -16.35 -1.49 1.56
C TYR A 92 -16.11 -1.07 3.01
N LYS A 93 -15.70 -2.04 3.85
CA LYS A 93 -15.45 -1.83 5.27
C LYS A 93 -14.49 -0.67 5.56
N ALA A 94 -13.42 -0.59 4.79
CA ALA A 94 -12.41 0.47 4.78
C ALA A 94 -11.56 0.36 3.52
N ILE A 95 -10.65 1.30 3.33
CA ILE A 95 -9.63 1.23 2.28
C ILE A 95 -8.24 1.49 2.87
N LEU A 96 -7.20 0.90 2.30
CA LEU A 96 -5.84 1.36 2.45
C LEU A 96 -5.61 2.57 1.53
N THR A 97 -4.59 3.38 1.80
CA THR A 97 -4.19 4.42 0.84
C THR A 97 -3.52 3.79 -0.38
N PRO A 98 -3.61 4.40 -1.59
CA PRO A 98 -2.91 3.90 -2.76
C PRO A 98 -1.40 3.77 -2.55
N ASP A 99 -0.86 2.57 -2.73
CA ASP A 99 0.55 2.26 -2.51
C ASP A 99 1.38 2.54 -3.76
N PHE A 100 1.61 3.82 -4.04
CA PHE A 100 2.46 4.24 -5.16
C PHE A 100 3.90 3.79 -4.95
N SER A 101 4.51 3.24 -5.99
CA SER A 101 5.82 2.61 -5.97
C SER A 101 6.94 3.51 -5.43
N MET A 102 7.79 2.93 -4.56
CA MET A 102 8.93 3.57 -3.92
C MET A 102 10.24 2.84 -4.26
N TYR A 103 10.44 2.53 -5.56
CA TYR A 103 11.66 1.83 -5.99
C TYR A 103 12.92 2.65 -5.72
N THR A 104 13.99 1.99 -5.29
CA THR A 104 15.28 2.65 -4.98
C THR A 104 15.92 3.30 -6.19
N GLU A 105 15.61 2.82 -7.39
CA GLU A 105 16.10 3.37 -8.66
C GLU A 105 15.33 4.60 -9.14
N MET A 106 14.19 4.92 -8.49
CA MET A 106 13.44 6.12 -8.83
C MET A 106 14.18 7.38 -8.37
N ALA A 107 14.08 8.44 -9.16
CA ALA A 107 14.56 9.75 -8.72
C ALA A 107 13.87 10.16 -7.40
N PRO A 108 14.58 10.74 -6.42
CA PRO A 108 14.02 11.11 -5.11
C PRO A 108 12.77 11.99 -5.21
N VAL A 109 12.70 12.87 -6.19
CA VAL A 109 11.52 13.72 -6.43
C VAL A 109 10.28 12.88 -6.80
N MET A 110 10.46 11.76 -7.49
CA MET A 110 9.35 10.86 -7.83
C MET A 110 8.89 10.08 -6.60
N GLN A 111 9.81 9.66 -5.75
CA GLN A 111 9.50 9.00 -4.49
C GLN A 111 8.75 9.95 -3.54
N LEU A 112 9.21 11.19 -3.43
CA LEU A 112 8.52 12.25 -2.70
C LEU A 112 7.10 12.49 -3.24
N TYR A 113 6.97 12.60 -4.56
CA TYR A 113 5.67 12.77 -5.22
C TYR A 113 4.74 11.58 -4.96
N ASN A 114 5.26 10.35 -4.95
CA ASN A 114 4.49 9.15 -4.66
C ASN A 114 4.01 9.11 -3.20
N THR A 115 4.86 9.52 -2.26
CA THR A 115 4.44 9.73 -0.86
C THR A 115 3.32 10.77 -0.75
N PHE A 116 3.49 11.91 -1.41
CA PHE A 116 2.46 12.95 -1.43
C PHE A 116 1.13 12.42 -1.98
N ARG A 117 1.16 11.72 -3.13
CA ARG A 117 -0.05 11.14 -3.74
C ARG A 117 -0.77 10.17 -2.80
N ASN A 118 0.00 9.28 -2.16
CA ASN A 118 -0.53 8.32 -1.20
C ASN A 118 -1.31 9.03 -0.08
N ARG A 119 -0.68 10.00 0.58
CA ARG A 119 -1.28 10.74 1.70
C ARG A 119 -2.43 11.63 1.27
N TRP A 120 -2.29 12.31 0.13
CA TRP A 120 -3.36 13.15 -0.39
C TRP A 120 -4.63 12.33 -0.71
N CYS A 121 -4.48 11.19 -1.37
CA CYS A 121 -5.60 10.28 -1.62
C CYS A 121 -6.26 9.82 -0.31
N GLY A 122 -5.45 9.47 0.69
CA GLY A 122 -5.94 9.09 2.01
C GLY A 122 -6.78 10.18 2.67
N ALA A 123 -6.25 11.40 2.75
CA ALA A 123 -6.95 12.55 3.29
C ALA A 123 -8.23 12.88 2.49
N TYR A 124 -8.15 12.76 1.16
CA TYR A 124 -9.30 13.01 0.28
C TYR A 124 -10.43 12.03 0.52
N TYR A 125 -10.15 10.73 0.48
CA TYR A 125 -11.15 9.70 0.71
C TYR A 125 -11.73 9.78 2.13
N ALA A 126 -10.90 10.05 3.13
CA ALA A 126 -11.36 10.28 4.50
C ALA A 126 -12.32 11.50 4.59
N SER A 127 -12.03 12.59 3.89
CA SER A 127 -12.91 13.77 3.83
C SER A 127 -14.27 13.50 3.18
N LYS A 128 -14.37 12.41 2.42
CA LYS A 128 -15.62 11.92 1.80
C LYS A 128 -16.36 10.88 2.65
N GLY A 129 -15.92 10.66 3.89
CA GLY A 129 -16.55 9.74 4.82
C GLY A 129 -16.14 8.27 4.64
N ILE A 130 -15.10 7.99 3.87
CA ILE A 130 -14.54 6.65 3.74
C ILE A 130 -13.58 6.41 4.91
N ARG A 131 -13.63 5.23 5.52
CA ARG A 131 -12.67 4.81 6.54
C ARG A 131 -11.35 4.46 5.86
N VAL A 132 -10.27 5.13 6.24
CA VAL A 132 -8.98 5.03 5.54
C VAL A 132 -7.87 4.62 6.51
N ILE A 133 -7.03 3.68 6.10
CA ILE A 133 -5.82 3.26 6.80
C ILE A 133 -4.62 3.58 5.89
N PRO A 134 -3.62 4.34 6.35
CA PRO A 134 -2.45 4.63 5.55
C PRO A 134 -1.62 3.38 5.28
N SER A 135 -1.33 3.09 4.01
CA SER A 135 -0.24 2.20 3.63
C SER A 135 1.09 2.95 3.73
N VAL A 136 2.11 2.26 4.21
CA VAL A 136 3.45 2.83 4.42
C VAL A 136 4.45 2.05 3.61
N SER A 137 5.13 2.75 2.73
CA SER A 137 6.23 2.24 1.92
C SER A 137 7.39 3.24 1.95
N TRP A 138 8.59 2.75 1.70
CA TRP A 138 9.82 3.52 1.72
C TRP A 138 10.77 3.06 0.63
N GLY A 139 11.61 3.97 0.19
CA GLY A 139 12.78 3.69 -0.64
C GLY A 139 14.03 3.53 0.24
N ASN A 140 15.17 4.05 -0.23
CA ASN A 140 16.39 4.08 0.57
C ASN A 140 16.26 5.06 1.76
N GLU A 141 17.27 5.11 2.64
CA GLU A 141 17.27 5.91 3.86
C GLU A 141 17.00 7.40 3.63
N ASN A 142 17.40 7.95 2.47
CA ASN A 142 17.11 9.34 2.13
C ASN A 142 15.61 9.63 2.05
N THR A 143 14.79 8.61 1.79
CA THR A 143 13.33 8.77 1.76
C THR A 143 12.73 8.91 3.16
N PHE A 144 13.47 8.53 4.22
CA PHE A 144 12.98 8.62 5.61
C PHE A 144 12.72 10.05 6.04
N GLU A 145 13.27 11.03 5.33
CA GLU A 145 12.99 12.44 5.55
C GLU A 145 11.54 12.84 5.24
N PHE A 146 10.84 12.04 4.42
CA PHE A 146 9.48 12.39 3.99
C PHE A 146 8.50 11.22 3.92
N CYS A 147 8.95 9.96 3.69
CA CYS A 147 8.03 8.85 3.44
C CYS A 147 7.15 8.48 4.66
N PHE A 148 7.53 8.97 5.81
CA PHE A 148 6.80 8.79 7.07
C PHE A 148 5.93 9.99 7.44
N ASP A 149 6.03 11.11 6.73
CA ASP A 149 5.20 12.28 6.97
C ASP A 149 3.72 12.01 6.65
N GLY A 150 2.84 12.78 7.27
CA GLY A 150 1.40 12.70 7.09
C GLY A 150 0.73 11.52 7.80
N ILE A 151 1.39 10.90 8.78
CA ILE A 151 0.84 9.84 9.64
C ILE A 151 0.97 10.25 11.10
N GLU A 152 -0.12 10.16 11.84
CA GLU A 152 -0.14 10.51 13.27
C GLU A 152 0.37 9.36 14.13
N LYS A 153 1.03 9.71 15.25
CA LYS A 153 1.49 8.73 16.24
C LYS A 153 0.33 7.87 16.76
N GLY A 154 0.58 6.57 16.91
CA GLY A 154 -0.43 5.59 17.31
C GLY A 154 -1.47 5.28 16.24
N SER A 155 -1.23 5.63 14.97
CA SER A 155 -2.14 5.26 13.88
C SER A 155 -2.09 3.77 13.60
N THR A 156 -3.23 3.20 13.17
CA THR A 156 -3.20 1.93 12.45
C THR A 156 -2.60 2.17 11.08
N VAL A 157 -1.65 1.33 10.67
CA VAL A 157 -0.97 1.41 9.36
C VAL A 157 -0.97 0.07 8.65
N ALA A 158 -0.73 0.07 7.36
CA ALA A 158 -0.55 -1.15 6.58
C ALA A 158 0.82 -1.15 5.89
N VAL A 159 1.48 -2.31 5.91
CA VAL A 159 2.74 -2.58 5.20
C VAL A 159 2.59 -3.86 4.38
N SER A 160 3.49 -4.07 3.44
CA SER A 160 3.52 -5.29 2.64
C SER A 160 4.92 -5.90 2.65
N THR A 161 5.00 -7.17 2.99
CA THR A 161 6.18 -8.02 2.77
C THR A 161 6.11 -8.76 1.44
N TYR A 162 5.01 -8.59 0.69
CA TYR A 162 4.88 -9.18 -0.63
C TYR A 162 6.00 -8.70 -1.54
N MET A 163 6.65 -9.64 -2.20
CA MET A 163 7.83 -9.41 -3.04
C MET A 163 9.13 -9.01 -2.31
N VAL A 164 9.16 -9.04 -0.97
CA VAL A 164 10.41 -8.89 -0.21
C VAL A 164 10.97 -10.29 0.05
N SER A 165 12.10 -10.61 -0.57
CA SER A 165 12.76 -11.91 -0.37
C SER A 165 13.79 -11.85 0.76
N GLY A 166 13.80 -12.86 1.61
CA GLY A 166 14.84 -13.08 2.63
C GLY A 166 15.82 -14.20 2.26
N HIS A 167 15.71 -14.78 1.06
CA HIS A 167 16.43 -16.00 0.67
C HIS A 167 17.35 -15.79 -0.54
N GLY A 168 18.35 -16.65 -0.64
CA GLY A 168 19.25 -16.67 -1.80
C GLY A 168 20.01 -15.35 -1.99
N ASN A 169 20.02 -14.87 -3.23
CA ASN A 169 20.72 -13.64 -3.63
C ASN A 169 19.97 -12.35 -3.27
N HIS A 170 18.86 -12.44 -2.53
CA HIS A 170 17.96 -11.32 -2.20
C HIS A 170 17.88 -11.06 -0.69
N LYS A 171 18.85 -11.53 0.09
CA LYS A 171 18.90 -11.29 1.55
C LYS A 171 18.92 -9.82 1.93
N ASP A 172 19.53 -9.00 1.09
CA ASP A 172 19.58 -7.56 1.20
C ASP A 172 18.20 -6.88 1.19
N GLN A 173 17.23 -7.47 0.50
CA GLN A 173 15.86 -6.93 0.45
C GLN A 173 15.17 -6.98 1.82
N LYS A 174 15.34 -8.09 2.56
CA LYS A 174 14.80 -8.21 3.91
C LYS A 174 15.46 -7.23 4.87
N GLU A 175 16.79 -7.11 4.84
CA GLU A 175 17.52 -6.17 5.69
C GLU A 175 17.10 -4.73 5.42
N PHE A 176 16.97 -4.38 4.15
CA PHE A 176 16.48 -3.09 3.70
C PHE A 176 15.05 -2.82 4.19
N PHE A 177 14.15 -3.79 4.02
CA PHE A 177 12.78 -3.67 4.51
C PHE A 177 12.73 -3.47 6.02
N LEU A 178 13.44 -4.30 6.79
CA LEU A 178 13.45 -4.23 8.25
C LEU A 178 14.03 -2.91 8.77
N LYS A 179 14.98 -2.30 8.06
CA LYS A 179 15.51 -0.99 8.44
C LYS A 179 14.43 0.09 8.38
N GLY A 180 13.69 0.18 7.28
CA GLY A 180 12.58 1.13 7.16
C GLY A 180 11.41 0.79 8.07
N TYR A 181 11.14 -0.50 8.30
CA TYR A 181 10.13 -0.95 9.25
C TYR A 181 10.43 -0.48 10.67
N ASN A 182 11.66 -0.66 11.15
CA ASN A 182 12.08 -0.22 12.47
C ASN A 182 12.02 1.31 12.61
N GLU A 183 12.40 2.03 11.56
CA GLU A 183 12.25 3.49 11.52
C GLU A 183 10.78 3.91 11.62
N MET A 184 9.90 3.24 10.90
CA MET A 184 8.46 3.42 10.98
C MET A 184 7.95 3.22 12.40
N ILE A 185 8.31 2.11 13.05
CA ILE A 185 7.92 1.80 14.43
C ILE A 185 8.36 2.91 15.38
N SER A 186 9.60 3.36 15.26
CA SER A 186 10.14 4.39 16.16
C SER A 186 9.46 5.75 16.00
N ARG A 187 8.96 6.09 14.82
CA ARG A 187 8.32 7.38 14.55
C ARG A 187 6.86 7.44 14.96
N PHE A 188 6.09 6.41 14.61
CA PHE A 188 4.63 6.49 14.86
C PHE A 188 4.17 5.67 16.05
N GLU A 189 4.94 4.69 16.52
CA GLU A 189 4.48 3.75 17.55
C GLU A 189 3.06 3.22 17.20
N PRO A 190 2.89 2.55 16.04
CA PRO A 190 1.56 2.24 15.54
C PRO A 190 0.81 1.31 16.51
N GLU A 191 -0.46 1.58 16.72
CA GLU A 191 -1.34 0.78 17.58
C GLU A 191 -1.61 -0.60 16.98
N THR A 192 -1.72 -0.66 15.64
CA THR A 192 -1.95 -1.89 14.87
C THR A 192 -1.27 -1.78 13.51
N ILE A 193 -0.67 -2.86 13.07
CA ILE A 193 0.03 -2.96 11.78
C ILE A 193 -0.63 -4.07 10.97
N ILE A 194 -1.31 -3.73 9.89
CA ILE A 194 -1.78 -4.71 8.92
C ILE A 194 -0.60 -5.10 8.05
N CYS A 195 -0.19 -6.35 8.10
CA CYS A 195 0.88 -6.87 7.26
C CYS A 195 0.28 -7.71 6.12
N TYR A 196 0.42 -7.22 4.89
CA TYR A 196 0.05 -7.96 3.70
C TYR A 196 1.16 -8.92 3.30
N ASN A 197 0.84 -10.20 3.27
CA ASN A 197 1.76 -11.32 3.19
C ASN A 197 2.51 -11.59 4.51
N GLU A 198 3.22 -12.71 4.60
CA GLU A 198 3.83 -13.24 5.81
C GLU A 198 4.82 -12.25 6.45
N PRO A 199 4.63 -11.87 7.73
CA PRO A 199 5.57 -10.99 8.41
C PRO A 199 6.89 -11.72 8.70
N PHE A 200 7.99 -10.98 8.66
CA PHE A 200 9.28 -11.52 9.09
C PHE A 200 9.31 -11.69 10.62
N PRO A 201 9.98 -12.74 11.13
CA PRO A 201 10.08 -12.99 12.58
C PRO A 201 10.67 -11.82 13.39
N GLU A 202 11.44 -10.96 12.76
CA GLU A 202 12.07 -9.80 13.38
C GLU A 202 11.15 -8.57 13.48
N MET A 203 10.00 -8.59 12.80
CA MET A 203 9.03 -7.51 12.90
C MET A 203 8.36 -7.50 14.27
N GLN A 204 8.33 -6.35 14.89
CA GLN A 204 7.73 -6.13 16.22
C GLN A 204 6.46 -5.28 16.11
N GLY A 205 5.61 -5.37 17.11
CA GLY A 205 4.37 -4.60 17.20
C GLY A 205 3.13 -5.49 17.17
N ASN A 206 1.97 -4.87 17.25
CA ASN A 206 0.68 -5.55 17.11
C ASN A 206 0.38 -5.76 15.63
N ILE A 207 0.78 -6.93 15.11
CA ILE A 207 0.70 -7.23 13.67
C ILE A 207 -0.53 -8.10 13.39
N VAL A 208 -1.38 -7.62 12.50
CA VAL A 208 -2.48 -8.36 11.90
C VAL A 208 -2.03 -8.83 10.52
N PHE A 209 -1.71 -10.09 10.40
CA PHE A 209 -1.29 -10.70 9.15
C PHE A 209 -2.48 -10.99 8.23
N VAL A 210 -2.35 -10.63 6.96
CA VAL A 210 -3.32 -10.98 5.91
C VAL A 210 -2.60 -11.69 4.77
N ASP A 211 -3.01 -12.94 4.54
CA ASP A 211 -2.42 -13.77 3.50
C ASP A 211 -2.68 -13.18 2.11
N TYR A 212 -1.62 -13.08 1.32
CA TYR A 212 -1.68 -12.69 -0.09
C TYR A 212 -2.65 -13.58 -0.89
N ASP A 213 -2.60 -14.88 -0.66
CA ASP A 213 -3.42 -15.82 -1.42
C ASP A 213 -4.92 -15.59 -1.21
N LEU A 214 -5.33 -15.13 -0.02
CA LEU A 214 -6.75 -14.85 0.27
C LEU A 214 -7.30 -13.62 -0.45
N SER A 215 -6.43 -12.68 -0.82
CA SER A 215 -6.81 -11.50 -1.60
C SER A 215 -6.58 -11.66 -3.10
N SER A 216 -5.90 -12.74 -3.51
CA SER A 216 -5.61 -13.00 -4.90
C SER A 216 -6.85 -13.44 -5.67
N TRP A 217 -6.83 -13.22 -6.99
CA TRP A 217 -7.91 -13.62 -7.88
C TRP A 217 -8.22 -15.13 -7.84
N ARG A 218 -7.26 -15.95 -7.42
CA ARG A 218 -7.39 -17.43 -7.35
C ARG A 218 -8.42 -17.87 -6.32
N HIS A 219 -8.60 -17.08 -5.26
CA HIS A 219 -9.46 -17.44 -4.14
C HIS A 219 -10.69 -16.53 -4.00
N MET A 220 -10.87 -15.57 -4.90
CA MET A 220 -12.03 -14.67 -4.82
C MET A 220 -13.38 -15.34 -5.09
N ASN A 221 -13.36 -16.49 -5.75
CA ASN A 221 -14.57 -17.26 -6.09
C ASN A 221 -14.83 -18.43 -5.12
N ASP A 222 -13.91 -18.69 -4.18
CA ASP A 222 -14.05 -19.78 -3.23
C ASP A 222 -14.83 -19.29 -2.01
N ASP A 223 -16.09 -19.63 -1.97
CA ASP A 223 -16.95 -19.47 -0.79
C ASP A 223 -17.53 -20.87 -0.43
N PRO A 224 -17.38 -21.36 0.82
CA PRO A 224 -16.81 -20.71 1.99
C PRO A 224 -15.28 -20.82 2.06
N TYR A 225 -14.67 -19.85 2.75
CA TYR A 225 -13.24 -19.88 3.08
C TYR A 225 -12.86 -21.22 3.74
N VAL A 226 -12.09 -22.03 3.03
CA VAL A 226 -11.44 -23.20 3.61
C VAL A 226 -10.04 -22.76 4.04
N PRO A 227 -9.72 -22.76 5.35
CA PRO A 227 -8.37 -22.48 5.80
C PRO A 227 -7.40 -23.40 5.06
N SER A 228 -6.31 -22.84 4.54
CA SER A 228 -5.29 -23.68 3.93
C SER A 228 -4.82 -24.73 4.96
N LYS A 229 -4.34 -25.90 4.49
CA LYS A 229 -3.79 -26.94 5.37
C LYS A 229 -2.69 -26.45 6.32
N TYR A 230 -2.23 -25.23 6.16
CA TYR A 230 -1.25 -24.53 7.01
C TYR A 230 -1.87 -23.66 8.12
N ALA A 231 -3.19 -23.54 8.18
CA ALA A 231 -3.89 -22.83 9.27
C ALA A 231 -3.60 -23.39 10.67
N LYS A 232 -2.95 -24.54 10.77
CA LYS A 232 -2.51 -25.15 12.04
C LYS A 232 -1.39 -24.40 12.77
N TYR A 233 -0.76 -23.42 12.15
CA TYR A 233 0.28 -22.60 12.80
C TYR A 233 -0.26 -21.36 13.47
N ILE A 234 -1.55 -21.17 13.46
CA ILE A 234 -2.22 -20.06 14.12
C ILE A 234 -2.48 -20.45 15.56
N CYS A 235 -1.95 -19.71 16.49
CA CYS A 235 -2.04 -19.99 17.92
C CYS A 235 -1.27 -21.21 18.41
N GLY A 236 0.01 -21.30 18.11
CA GLY A 236 0.92 -22.00 18.99
C GLY A 236 0.91 -21.33 20.35
N GLU A 237 0.74 -22.12 21.43
CA GLU A 237 0.64 -21.70 22.83
C GLU A 237 1.80 -20.84 23.38
N LYS A 238 2.68 -20.30 22.53
CA LYS A 238 3.90 -19.58 22.87
C LYS A 238 3.87 -18.07 22.66
N SER A 239 2.81 -17.48 22.14
CA SER A 239 2.71 -16.02 22.04
C SER A 239 1.91 -15.43 23.21
N ARG A 240 2.32 -15.73 24.44
CA ARG A 240 1.79 -15.10 25.64
C ARG A 240 2.80 -14.15 26.28
N SER A 241 3.41 -13.30 25.51
CA SER A 241 3.88 -12.04 26.07
C SER A 241 2.87 -10.97 25.69
N ALA A 242 2.44 -10.19 26.67
CA ALA A 242 1.38 -9.18 26.52
C ALA A 242 1.70 -8.06 25.50
N ASP A 243 2.87 -8.12 24.86
CA ASP A 243 3.41 -7.06 24.02
C ASP A 243 3.51 -7.41 22.53
N CYS A 244 3.11 -8.62 22.12
CA CYS A 244 3.21 -9.04 20.72
C CYS A 244 2.15 -10.08 20.36
N ALA A 245 0.98 -9.63 19.96
CA ALA A 245 -0.02 -10.52 19.37
C ALA A 245 0.18 -10.55 17.85
N ILE A 246 0.89 -11.56 17.35
CA ILE A 246 0.91 -11.86 15.91
C ILE A 246 -0.29 -12.75 15.63
N ILE A 247 -1.31 -12.21 14.97
CA ILE A 247 -2.39 -13.03 14.43
C ILE A 247 -1.94 -13.53 13.06
N VAL A 248 -1.28 -14.68 13.06
CA VAL A 248 -0.81 -15.32 11.82
C VAL A 248 -1.95 -16.16 11.24
N LYS A 249 -2.46 -15.77 10.10
CA LYS A 249 -3.32 -16.64 9.29
C LYS A 249 -2.55 -17.10 8.06
N THR A 250 -2.08 -18.34 8.10
CA THR A 250 -1.55 -19.15 6.99
C THR A 250 -0.27 -18.65 6.32
N GLY A 251 0.83 -19.39 6.51
CA GLY A 251 2.08 -19.22 5.76
C GLY A 251 2.01 -19.86 4.37
N HIS A 252 2.39 -19.15 3.34
CA HIS A 252 2.65 -19.69 2.02
C HIS A 252 4.10 -19.48 1.66
N VAL A 253 4.77 -20.55 1.25
CA VAL A 253 6.14 -20.47 0.71
C VAL A 253 6.03 -19.94 -0.72
N ILE A 254 6.52 -18.74 -0.96
CA ILE A 254 6.62 -18.20 -2.32
C ILE A 254 7.70 -19.00 -3.05
N ARG A 255 7.35 -19.62 -4.15
CA ARG A 255 8.31 -20.32 -5.00
C ARG A 255 9.17 -19.33 -5.76
N ASP A 256 10.49 -19.53 -5.72
CA ASP A 256 11.50 -18.70 -6.39
C ASP A 256 11.27 -18.53 -7.91
N ASP A 257 10.50 -19.42 -8.53
CA ASP A 257 10.19 -19.39 -9.96
C ASP A 257 9.26 -18.25 -10.40
N VAL A 258 8.53 -17.63 -9.48
CA VAL A 258 7.70 -16.44 -9.78
C VAL A 258 8.55 -15.19 -9.95
N PHE A 259 9.67 -15.10 -9.24
CA PHE A 259 10.60 -13.96 -9.30
C PHE A 259 11.46 -13.93 -10.57
N ALA A 260 11.69 -15.08 -11.20
CA ALA A 260 12.48 -15.18 -12.42
C ALA A 260 11.81 -14.54 -13.66
N LYS A 261 10.55 -14.12 -13.57
CA LYS A 261 9.77 -13.58 -14.69
C LYS A 261 9.65 -12.05 -14.74
N GLY A 262 10.60 -11.34 -14.16
CA GLY A 262 10.79 -9.92 -14.49
C GLY A 262 9.90 -8.92 -13.77
N MET A 263 9.50 -9.21 -12.54
CA MET A 263 8.88 -8.23 -11.66
C MET A 263 9.94 -7.64 -10.74
N GLY A 264 10.23 -6.36 -10.91
CA GLY A 264 11.07 -5.61 -9.96
C GLY A 264 10.41 -5.61 -8.59
N SER A 265 11.20 -5.85 -7.55
CA SER A 265 10.74 -5.73 -6.18
C SER A 265 10.37 -4.28 -5.87
N ALA A 266 9.23 -4.08 -5.22
CA ALA A 266 8.85 -2.76 -4.72
C ALA A 266 9.84 -2.23 -3.65
N TYR A 267 10.71 -3.11 -3.13
CA TYR A 267 11.63 -2.84 -2.03
C TYR A 267 13.06 -3.26 -2.37
N GLY A 268 13.73 -2.51 -3.23
CA GLY A 268 15.17 -2.57 -3.42
C GLY A 268 15.75 -3.62 -4.37
N GLY A 269 14.93 -4.32 -5.14
CA GLY A 269 15.44 -5.22 -6.20
C GLY A 269 15.89 -4.44 -7.43
N LYS A 270 17.04 -4.80 -8.01
CA LYS A 270 17.46 -4.26 -9.33
C LYS A 270 16.53 -4.81 -10.41
N TRP A 271 15.76 -3.93 -11.04
CA TRP A 271 14.97 -4.28 -12.20
C TRP A 271 15.87 -4.76 -13.34
N LYS A 272 15.63 -5.96 -13.84
CA LYS A 272 16.21 -6.42 -15.11
C LYS A 272 15.08 -6.52 -16.12
N PRO A 273 15.17 -5.84 -17.27
CA PRO A 273 14.16 -5.97 -18.31
C PRO A 273 14.05 -7.42 -18.76
N SER A 274 12.82 -7.87 -18.99
CA SER A 274 12.56 -9.22 -19.55
C SER A 274 13.23 -9.35 -20.91
N PRO A 275 14.01 -10.41 -21.14
CA PRO A 275 14.72 -10.59 -22.42
C PRO A 275 13.79 -10.87 -23.62
N ASN A 276 12.48 -10.98 -23.42
CA ASN A 276 11.54 -11.44 -24.45
C ASN A 276 10.40 -10.46 -24.81
N LYS A 277 10.53 -9.15 -24.51
CA LYS A 277 9.63 -8.18 -25.16
C LYS A 277 10.37 -7.49 -26.29
N PRO A 278 9.82 -7.48 -27.54
CA PRO A 278 10.32 -6.63 -28.59
C PRO A 278 10.26 -5.18 -28.09
N GLN A 279 11.36 -4.45 -28.23
CA GLN A 279 11.36 -3.01 -28.00
C GLN A 279 10.35 -2.40 -28.98
N ASP A 280 9.37 -1.71 -28.44
CA ASP A 280 8.41 -1.00 -29.27
C ASP A 280 9.12 0.26 -29.81
N GLU A 281 9.59 0.18 -31.04
CA GLU A 281 10.38 1.21 -31.76
C GLU A 281 9.65 2.57 -31.89
N ARG A 282 8.41 2.68 -31.42
CA ARG A 282 7.58 3.89 -31.52
C ARG A 282 7.99 5.03 -30.60
N PHE A 283 8.96 4.82 -29.70
CA PHE A 283 9.43 5.86 -28.77
C PHE A 283 10.82 6.41 -29.04
N LEU A 284 11.50 5.97 -30.10
CA LEU A 284 12.73 6.61 -30.55
C LEU A 284 12.36 7.73 -31.51
N GLY A 285 12.26 8.95 -31.01
CA GLY A 285 12.14 10.15 -31.82
C GLY A 285 13.30 10.20 -32.80
N LYS A 286 12.99 10.36 -34.09
CA LYS A 286 14.00 10.60 -35.12
C LYS A 286 14.74 11.89 -34.79
N PRO A 287 16.08 11.92 -34.84
CA PRO A 287 16.81 13.18 -34.81
C PRO A 287 16.45 13.97 -36.06
N GLY A 288 15.97 15.19 -35.84
CA GLY A 288 15.84 16.22 -36.87
C GLY A 288 17.16 16.96 -37.11
#